data_bc7376ab84848c423e7a196c7389debd
#
_entry.id   bc7376ab84848c423e7a196c7389debd
#
_cell.length_a   1.000
_cell.length_b   1.000
_cell.length_c   1.000
_cell.angle_alpha   90.00
_cell.angle_beta   90.00
_cell.angle_gamma   90.00
#
_symmetry.space_group_name_H-M   'P 1'
#
loop_
_entity.id
_entity.type
_entity.pdbx_description
1 polymer ?
#
loop_
_entity_poly.entity_id
_entity_poly.type
_entity_poly.pdbx_seq_one_letter_code
_entity_poly.pdbx_strand_id
1 'polypeptide(L)'
;DALKDLNAHTLWCIIDGGSIDEITKIIATDKTIGTDLKGTISNNYVEIFLKADGTTRALTHIVKFDRPTEIPLYIKLTVSKKIITDIIDMDAIKNKLVEKLYSINEKATATELYAYVYSAGNTFIASNLEVSKDNITFGNTATNDYDEKFIISAVNIAITEV
;
A
#
# COMPACT_ATOMS: atom_id res chain seq x y z
N ASP A 1 12.83 -8.56 -10.77
CA ASP A 1 11.66 -9.26 -10.20
C ASP A 1 12.06 -9.73 -8.79
N ALA A 2 11.51 -9.06 -7.76
CA ALA A 2 11.88 -9.30 -6.36
C ALA A 2 11.71 -10.77 -5.91
N LEU A 3 10.86 -11.53 -6.60
CA LEU A 3 10.65 -12.95 -6.33
C LEU A 3 11.76 -13.85 -6.92
N LYS A 4 12.49 -13.40 -7.95
CA LYS A 4 13.57 -14.19 -8.55
C LYS A 4 14.81 -14.31 -7.67
N ASP A 5 14.94 -13.42 -6.68
CA ASP A 5 16.08 -13.38 -5.77
C ASP A 5 15.81 -14.12 -4.44
N LEU A 6 14.72 -14.88 -4.37
CA LEU A 6 14.42 -15.73 -3.22
C LEU A 6 15.10 -17.09 -3.36
N ASN A 7 15.96 -17.43 -2.41
CA ASN A 7 16.50 -18.78 -2.30
C ASN A 7 15.40 -19.78 -1.95
N ALA A 8 15.62 -21.06 -2.26
CA ALA A 8 14.73 -22.13 -1.82
C ALA A 8 14.59 -22.09 -0.28
N HIS A 9 13.38 -22.35 0.22
CA HIS A 9 13.05 -22.29 1.65
C HIS A 9 13.17 -20.91 2.32
N THR A 10 13.15 -19.83 1.55
CA THR A 10 13.13 -18.46 2.08
C THR A 10 11.72 -17.89 2.05
N LEU A 11 11.27 -17.32 3.18
CA LEU A 11 10.04 -16.55 3.30
C LEU A 11 10.37 -15.06 3.31
N TRP A 12 9.67 -14.30 2.49
CA TRP A 12 9.75 -12.83 2.49
C TRP A 12 8.39 -12.26 2.92
N CYS A 13 8.36 -11.64 4.11
CA CYS A 13 7.18 -11.01 4.67
C CYS A 13 7.22 -9.51 4.40
N ILE A 14 6.16 -8.97 3.77
CA ILE A 14 5.97 -7.54 3.56
C ILE A 14 4.72 -7.15 4.33
N ILE A 15 4.86 -6.26 5.32
CA ILE A 15 3.81 -6.00 6.31
C ILE A 15 3.56 -4.51 6.43
N ASP A 16 2.31 -4.11 6.18
CA ASP A 16 1.85 -2.75 6.32
C ASP A 16 1.25 -2.52 7.72
N GLY A 17 1.77 -1.52 8.44
CA GLY A 17 1.33 -1.22 9.81
C GLY A 17 1.82 -2.22 10.88
N GLY A 18 1.31 -2.11 12.10
CA GLY A 18 1.66 -2.93 13.26
C GLY A 18 3.01 -2.57 13.90
N SER A 19 3.21 -2.95 15.16
CA SER A 19 4.48 -2.75 15.87
C SER A 19 5.51 -3.80 15.46
N ILE A 20 6.80 -3.42 15.47
CA ILE A 20 7.90 -4.32 15.11
C ILE A 20 7.91 -5.54 16.04
N ASP A 21 7.67 -5.36 17.33
CA ASP A 21 7.76 -6.44 18.33
C ASP A 21 6.61 -7.45 18.15
N GLU A 22 5.38 -6.98 17.89
CA GLU A 22 4.24 -7.87 17.61
C GLU A 22 4.44 -8.67 16.33
N ILE A 23 4.88 -8.02 15.26
CA ILE A 23 5.20 -8.66 14.00
C ILE A 23 6.29 -9.71 14.19
N THR A 24 7.37 -9.34 14.90
CA THR A 24 8.49 -10.23 15.19
C THR A 24 8.03 -11.48 15.93
N LYS A 25 7.19 -11.29 16.96
CA LYS A 25 6.62 -12.39 17.74
C LYS A 25 5.80 -13.33 16.85
N ILE A 26 4.86 -12.79 16.06
CA ILE A 26 3.99 -13.57 15.17
C ILE A 26 4.82 -14.38 14.18
N ILE A 27 5.76 -13.74 13.47
CA ILE A 27 6.61 -14.45 12.50
C ILE A 27 7.44 -15.53 13.18
N ALA A 28 8.02 -15.25 14.38
CA ALA A 28 8.85 -16.22 15.10
C ALA A 28 8.06 -17.46 15.52
N THR A 29 6.79 -17.29 15.93
CA THR A 29 5.94 -18.39 16.41
C THR A 29 5.29 -19.18 15.26
N ASP A 30 4.98 -18.54 14.15
CA ASP A 30 4.20 -19.13 13.06
C ASP A 30 5.05 -19.69 11.92
N LYS A 31 6.31 -19.25 11.79
CA LYS A 31 7.19 -19.75 10.72
C LYS A 31 7.55 -21.22 10.93
N THR A 32 7.61 -21.95 9.81
CA THR A 32 8.06 -23.35 9.82
C THR A 32 9.56 -23.43 10.16
N ILE A 33 9.94 -24.47 10.92
CA ILE A 33 11.34 -24.76 11.24
C ILE A 33 12.13 -25.00 9.94
N GLY A 34 13.32 -24.41 9.85
CA GLY A 34 14.19 -24.52 8.65
C GLY A 34 13.87 -23.51 7.54
N THR A 35 12.93 -22.60 7.77
CA THR A 35 12.65 -21.50 6.85
C THR A 35 13.54 -20.30 7.16
N ASP A 36 14.30 -19.86 6.17
CA ASP A 36 15.03 -18.58 6.22
C ASP A 36 14.09 -17.41 6.02
N LEU A 37 14.46 -16.23 6.57
CA LEU A 37 13.69 -15.00 6.42
C LEU A 37 14.49 -13.96 5.63
N LYS A 38 13.85 -13.39 4.59
CA LYS A 38 14.35 -12.22 3.85
C LYS A 38 13.71 -10.95 4.42
N GLY A 39 14.49 -9.87 4.51
CA GLY A 39 14.03 -8.53 4.91
C GLY A 39 15.18 -7.65 5.37
N THR A 40 14.96 -6.34 5.31
CA THR A 40 15.90 -5.30 5.75
C THR A 40 15.70 -4.92 7.21
N ILE A 41 14.47 -5.05 7.72
CA ILE A 41 14.17 -4.89 9.15
C ILE A 41 14.49 -6.19 9.83
N SER A 42 15.36 -6.14 10.85
CA SER A 42 15.75 -7.30 11.65
C SER A 42 15.49 -7.04 13.13
N ASN A 43 14.76 -7.95 13.78
CA ASN A 43 14.49 -7.87 15.21
C ASN A 43 14.54 -9.27 15.85
N ASN A 44 14.75 -9.34 17.16
CA ASN A 44 14.90 -10.57 17.91
C ASN A 44 13.66 -10.86 18.75
N TYR A 45 13.20 -12.11 18.72
CA TYR A 45 12.22 -12.63 19.66
C TYR A 45 12.85 -13.71 20.52
N VAL A 46 12.71 -13.58 21.83
CA VAL A 46 13.24 -14.54 22.80
C VAL A 46 12.09 -15.40 23.32
N GLU A 47 12.11 -16.66 22.99
CA GLU A 47 11.18 -17.65 23.48
C GLU A 47 11.78 -18.38 24.72
N ILE A 48 11.02 -18.48 25.80
CA ILE A 48 11.46 -19.08 27.03
C ILE A 48 10.73 -20.41 27.24
N PHE A 49 11.48 -21.48 27.34
CA PHE A 49 10.97 -22.82 27.60
C PHE A 49 11.28 -23.26 29.02
N LEU A 50 10.29 -23.80 29.72
CA LEU A 50 10.47 -24.47 30.98
C LEU A 50 10.89 -25.92 30.73
N LYS A 51 12.04 -26.34 31.28
CA LYS A 51 12.50 -27.72 31.22
C LYS A 51 11.88 -28.57 32.34
N ALA A 52 11.94 -29.89 32.16
CA ALA A 52 11.40 -30.86 33.12
C ALA A 52 12.09 -30.77 34.52
N ASP A 53 13.31 -30.25 34.57
CA ASP A 53 14.07 -30.03 35.80
C ASP A 53 13.73 -28.71 36.54
N GLY A 54 12.73 -27.95 36.03
CA GLY A 54 12.31 -26.67 36.57
C GLY A 54 13.20 -25.47 36.17
N THR A 55 14.26 -25.71 35.39
CA THR A 55 15.08 -24.62 34.82
C THR A 55 14.49 -24.07 33.55
N THR A 56 14.87 -22.84 33.16
CA THR A 56 14.43 -22.23 31.88
C THR A 56 15.55 -22.29 30.84
N ARG A 57 15.13 -22.40 29.59
CA ARG A 57 16.00 -22.23 28.42
C ARG A 57 15.41 -21.12 27.53
N ALA A 58 16.25 -20.16 27.14
CA ALA A 58 15.91 -19.14 26.16
C ALA A 58 16.37 -19.57 24.78
N LEU A 59 15.49 -19.38 23.77
CA LEU A 59 15.81 -19.51 22.36
C LEU A 59 15.57 -18.15 21.70
N THR A 60 16.61 -17.62 21.06
CA THR A 60 16.50 -16.36 20.33
C THR A 60 16.23 -16.63 18.86
N HIS A 61 15.12 -16.10 18.36
CA HIS A 61 14.76 -16.11 16.95
C HIS A 61 15.13 -14.75 16.33
N ILE A 62 15.93 -14.77 15.27
CA ILE A 62 16.19 -13.58 14.46
C ILE A 62 15.12 -13.55 13.38
N VAL A 63 14.30 -12.51 13.39
CA VAL A 63 13.22 -12.31 12.43
C VAL A 63 13.56 -11.17 11.48
N LYS A 64 13.34 -11.40 10.19
CA LYS A 64 13.52 -10.39 9.14
C LYS A 64 12.25 -10.22 8.37
N PHE A 65 11.91 -8.97 8.04
CA PHE A 65 10.77 -8.62 7.21
C PHE A 65 10.98 -7.23 6.58
N ASP A 66 10.09 -6.82 5.69
CA ASP A 66 10.08 -5.49 5.09
C ASP A 66 8.75 -4.78 5.28
N ARG A 67 8.77 -3.46 5.13
CA ARG A 67 7.58 -2.62 4.93
C ARG A 67 7.35 -2.45 3.43
N PRO A 68 6.10 -2.20 3.00
CA PRO A 68 5.85 -1.91 1.60
C PRO A 68 6.53 -0.61 1.18
N THR A 69 7.02 -0.58 -0.04
CA THR A 69 7.50 0.63 -0.68
C THR A 69 6.29 1.48 -1.09
N GLU A 70 6.21 2.71 -0.60
CA GLU A 70 5.14 3.64 -0.96
C GLU A 70 5.43 4.27 -2.32
N ILE A 71 4.52 4.06 -3.27
CA ILE A 71 4.62 4.57 -4.64
C ILE A 71 3.57 5.67 -4.85
N PRO A 72 3.96 6.89 -5.26
CA PRO A 72 2.99 7.94 -5.55
C PRO A 72 2.10 7.54 -6.73
N LEU A 73 0.79 7.69 -6.56
CA LEU A 73 -0.17 7.57 -7.65
C LEU A 73 -0.49 8.97 -8.20
N TYR A 74 -0.23 9.15 -9.48
CA TYR A 74 -0.58 10.37 -10.21
C TYR A 74 -1.94 10.20 -10.87
N ILE A 75 -2.79 11.22 -10.78
CA ILE A 75 -4.17 11.19 -11.27
C ILE A 75 -4.40 12.41 -12.16
N LYS A 76 -4.94 12.20 -13.35
CA LYS A 76 -5.48 13.26 -14.23
C LYS A 76 -6.98 13.09 -14.35
N LEU A 77 -7.70 14.20 -14.27
CA LEU A 77 -9.16 14.22 -14.34
C LEU A 77 -9.63 15.48 -15.07
N THR A 78 -10.62 15.33 -15.95
CA THR A 78 -11.34 16.43 -16.56
C THR A 78 -12.72 16.55 -15.92
N VAL A 79 -13.11 17.77 -15.56
CA VAL A 79 -14.43 18.06 -14.99
C VAL A 79 -15.10 19.17 -15.80
N SER A 80 -16.42 19.08 -15.95
CA SER A 80 -17.25 20.12 -16.58
C SER A 80 -18.46 20.41 -15.70
N LYS A 81 -18.97 21.64 -15.74
CA LYS A 81 -20.18 22.03 -15.00
C LYS A 81 -21.41 21.34 -15.58
N LYS A 82 -22.30 20.87 -14.71
CA LYS A 82 -23.63 20.39 -15.15
C LYS A 82 -24.54 21.55 -15.58
N ILE A 83 -24.46 22.67 -14.85
CA ILE A 83 -25.19 23.88 -15.11
C ILE A 83 -24.16 25.02 -15.11
N ILE A 84 -24.26 25.97 -16.02
CA ILE A 84 -23.26 27.05 -16.21
C ILE A 84 -22.99 27.86 -14.96
N THR A 85 -23.98 27.96 -14.05
CA THR A 85 -23.88 28.67 -12.76
C THR A 85 -23.28 27.82 -11.64
N ASP A 86 -23.04 26.52 -11.86
CA ASP A 86 -22.48 25.65 -10.85
C ASP A 86 -21.02 26.04 -10.53
N ILE A 87 -20.67 25.84 -9.29
CA ILE A 87 -19.29 25.99 -8.82
C ILE A 87 -18.74 24.57 -8.55
N ILE A 88 -17.56 24.29 -9.12
CA ILE A 88 -16.85 23.03 -8.89
C ILE A 88 -15.81 23.25 -7.80
N ASP A 89 -15.95 22.54 -6.70
CA ASP A 89 -14.94 22.53 -5.63
C ASP A 89 -13.87 21.46 -5.94
N MET A 90 -12.79 21.89 -6.60
CA MET A 90 -11.68 21.01 -6.97
C MET A 90 -10.92 20.48 -5.75
N ASP A 91 -10.85 21.23 -4.68
CA ASP A 91 -10.16 20.80 -3.47
C ASP A 91 -10.96 19.73 -2.74
N ALA A 92 -12.30 19.84 -2.73
CA ALA A 92 -13.15 18.76 -2.23
C ALA A 92 -12.95 17.45 -3.02
N ILE A 93 -12.83 17.52 -4.35
CA ILE A 93 -12.54 16.36 -5.19
C ILE A 93 -11.18 15.75 -4.84
N LYS A 94 -10.13 16.57 -4.73
CA LYS A 94 -8.79 16.09 -4.35
C LYS A 94 -8.80 15.44 -2.97
N ASN A 95 -9.45 16.04 -1.98
CA ASN A 95 -9.54 15.52 -0.64
C ASN A 95 -10.24 14.16 -0.61
N LYS A 96 -11.30 13.99 -1.41
CA LYS A 96 -11.98 12.69 -1.53
C LYS A 96 -11.12 11.62 -2.16
N LEU A 97 -10.35 11.96 -3.19
CA LEU A 97 -9.41 11.01 -3.81
C LEU A 97 -8.31 10.57 -2.83
N VAL A 98 -7.82 11.46 -1.99
CA VAL A 98 -6.80 11.15 -0.97
C VAL A 98 -7.33 10.19 0.12
N GLU A 99 -8.65 10.12 0.35
CA GLU A 99 -9.24 9.17 1.30
C GLU A 99 -9.12 7.70 0.85
N LYS A 100 -8.87 7.43 -0.46
CA LYS A 100 -8.65 6.06 -0.93
C LYS A 100 -7.32 5.52 -0.41
N LEU A 101 -7.40 4.45 0.34
CA LEU A 101 -6.25 3.67 0.81
C LEU A 101 -6.06 2.44 -0.08
N TYR A 102 -4.84 2.18 -0.49
CA TYR A 102 -4.47 0.98 -1.24
C TYR A 102 -3.76 -0.03 -0.36
N SER A 103 -4.02 -1.30 -0.61
CA SER A 103 -3.28 -2.41 -0.02
C SER A 103 -1.98 -2.68 -0.79
N ILE A 104 -1.11 -3.52 -0.21
CA ILE A 104 0.10 -3.99 -0.90
C ILE A 104 -0.29 -4.73 -2.18
N ASN A 105 0.40 -4.46 -3.28
CA ASN A 105 0.17 -5.04 -4.61
C ASN A 105 -1.26 -4.79 -5.17
N GLU A 106 -1.99 -3.85 -4.61
CA GLU A 106 -3.32 -3.47 -5.11
C GLU A 106 -3.19 -2.62 -6.36
N LYS A 107 -3.93 -3.01 -7.40
CA LYS A 107 -4.00 -2.28 -8.66
C LYS A 107 -4.90 -1.06 -8.52
N ALA A 108 -4.44 0.11 -8.96
CA ALA A 108 -5.28 1.29 -9.06
C ALA A 108 -6.05 1.30 -10.39
N THR A 109 -7.35 1.59 -10.33
CA THR A 109 -8.21 1.70 -11.52
C THR A 109 -8.96 3.03 -11.56
N ALA A 110 -9.04 3.64 -12.73
CA ALA A 110 -9.82 4.86 -12.95
C ALA A 110 -11.30 4.67 -12.56
N THR A 111 -11.87 3.50 -12.88
CA THR A 111 -13.28 3.18 -12.58
C THR A 111 -13.58 3.24 -11.09
N GLU A 112 -12.70 2.73 -10.24
CA GLU A 112 -12.86 2.78 -8.78
C GLU A 112 -12.79 4.22 -8.27
N LEU A 113 -11.85 5.01 -8.79
CA LEU A 113 -11.64 6.39 -8.34
C LEU A 113 -12.79 7.33 -8.70
N TYR A 114 -13.58 7.04 -9.74
CA TYR A 114 -14.79 7.82 -10.03
C TYR A 114 -15.78 7.85 -8.85
N ALA A 115 -15.88 6.78 -8.07
CA ALA A 115 -16.75 6.75 -6.89
C ALA A 115 -16.32 7.81 -5.85
N TYR A 116 -15.02 7.97 -5.64
CA TYR A 116 -14.47 8.98 -4.75
C TYR A 116 -14.67 10.39 -5.30
N VAL A 117 -14.46 10.60 -6.61
CA VAL A 117 -14.70 11.88 -7.28
C VAL A 117 -16.16 12.33 -7.09
N TYR A 118 -17.14 11.46 -7.38
CA TYR A 118 -18.55 11.80 -7.25
C TYR A 118 -19.04 11.89 -5.80
N SER A 119 -18.30 11.35 -4.82
CA SER A 119 -18.60 11.58 -3.41
C SER A 119 -18.31 13.01 -2.95
N ALA A 120 -17.53 13.78 -3.70
CA ALA A 120 -17.23 15.19 -3.43
C ALA A 120 -18.41 16.13 -3.77
N GLY A 121 -19.32 15.71 -4.64
CA GLY A 121 -20.46 16.53 -5.04
C GLY A 121 -21.11 16.07 -6.33
N ASN A 122 -22.17 16.76 -6.73
CA ASN A 122 -22.97 16.43 -7.91
C ASN A 122 -23.15 17.60 -8.91
N THR A 123 -22.40 18.69 -8.74
CA THR A 123 -22.49 19.90 -9.58
C THR A 123 -21.66 19.82 -10.88
N PHE A 124 -20.95 18.71 -11.07
CA PHE A 124 -20.05 18.51 -12.20
C PHE A 124 -20.24 17.14 -12.87
N ILE A 125 -19.69 17.01 -14.06
CA ILE A 125 -19.50 15.75 -14.77
C ILE A 125 -17.99 15.49 -14.82
N ALA A 126 -17.57 14.34 -14.37
CA ALA A 126 -16.18 13.91 -14.44
C ALA A 126 -15.96 13.03 -15.67
N SER A 127 -14.86 13.25 -16.37
CA SER A 127 -14.45 12.50 -17.55
C SER A 127 -12.94 12.35 -17.61
N ASN A 128 -12.44 11.46 -18.47
CA ASN A 128 -11.02 11.27 -18.72
C ASN A 128 -10.18 11.12 -17.44
N LEU A 129 -10.68 10.32 -16.46
CA LEU A 129 -9.89 9.97 -15.31
C LEU A 129 -8.85 8.94 -15.72
N GLU A 130 -7.58 9.27 -15.52
CA GLU A 130 -6.45 8.42 -15.83
C GLU A 130 -5.48 8.39 -14.65
N VAL A 131 -4.80 7.27 -14.47
CA VAL A 131 -3.83 7.03 -13.40
C VAL A 131 -2.45 6.71 -13.97
N SER A 132 -1.39 7.06 -13.22
CA SER A 132 -0.01 6.78 -13.60
C SER A 132 0.85 6.51 -12.38
N LYS A 133 1.85 5.62 -12.51
CA LYS A 133 2.90 5.35 -11.52
C LYS A 133 4.11 6.28 -11.70
N ASP A 134 4.36 6.78 -12.90
CA ASP A 134 5.57 7.50 -13.31
C ASP A 134 5.34 8.99 -13.68
N ASN A 135 4.08 9.45 -13.61
CA ASN A 135 3.64 10.78 -14.06
C ASN A 135 3.89 11.06 -15.57
N ILE A 136 4.14 10.04 -16.36
CA ILE A 136 4.42 10.13 -17.80
C ILE A 136 3.38 9.34 -18.58
N THR A 137 3.24 8.05 -18.25
CA THR A 137 2.34 7.12 -18.93
C THR A 137 1.03 7.03 -18.17
N PHE A 138 0.00 7.71 -18.68
CA PHE A 138 -1.34 7.71 -18.09
C PHE A 138 -2.25 6.70 -18.80
N GLY A 139 -3.13 6.08 -18.03
CA GLY A 139 -4.11 5.12 -18.54
C GLY A 139 -5.20 4.79 -17.53
N ASN A 140 -6.05 3.83 -17.88
CA ASN A 140 -7.17 3.43 -17.00
C ASN A 140 -6.72 2.64 -15.77
N THR A 141 -5.47 2.17 -15.75
CA THR A 141 -4.96 1.31 -14.70
C THR A 141 -3.47 1.55 -14.44
N ALA A 142 -3.08 1.49 -13.16
CA ALA A 142 -1.69 1.42 -12.74
C ALA A 142 -1.49 0.18 -11.85
N THR A 143 -0.36 -0.51 -12.00
CA THR A 143 -0.04 -1.74 -11.26
C THR A 143 1.21 -1.56 -10.41
N ASN A 144 1.21 -2.17 -9.25
CA ASN A 144 2.33 -2.24 -8.33
C ASN A 144 3.06 -3.59 -8.43
N ASP A 145 4.29 -3.62 -7.94
CA ASP A 145 5.01 -4.84 -7.65
C ASP A 145 4.57 -5.42 -6.29
N TYR A 146 5.05 -6.62 -5.97
CA TYR A 146 4.62 -7.40 -4.79
C TYR A 146 4.91 -6.71 -3.44
N ASP A 147 5.88 -5.82 -3.40
CA ASP A 147 6.34 -5.09 -2.22
C ASP A 147 5.96 -3.61 -2.24
N GLU A 148 5.12 -3.21 -3.18
CA GLU A 148 4.71 -1.82 -3.35
C GLU A 148 3.25 -1.61 -2.97
N LYS A 149 2.94 -0.40 -2.50
CA LYS A 149 1.57 0.08 -2.35
C LYS A 149 1.44 1.51 -2.87
N PHE A 150 0.31 1.84 -3.50
CA PHE A 150 0.03 3.21 -3.92
C PHE A 150 -0.33 4.12 -2.74
N ILE A 151 0.15 5.36 -2.82
CA ILE A 151 -0.30 6.47 -1.98
C ILE A 151 -0.82 7.61 -2.87
N ILE A 152 -1.94 8.21 -2.49
CA ILE A 152 -2.49 9.38 -3.17
C ILE A 152 -2.17 10.62 -2.33
N SER A 153 -1.57 11.62 -2.99
CA SER A 153 -1.36 12.95 -2.42
C SER A 153 -2.04 14.00 -3.30
N ALA A 154 -2.62 15.03 -2.69
CA ALA A 154 -3.32 16.10 -3.41
C ALA A 154 -2.44 16.81 -4.46
N VAL A 155 -1.13 16.87 -4.24
CA VAL A 155 -0.16 17.46 -5.19
C VAL A 155 0.01 16.64 -6.47
N ASN A 156 -0.33 15.35 -6.44
CA ASN A 156 -0.23 14.43 -7.57
C ASN A 156 -1.55 14.33 -8.36
N ILE A 157 -2.55 15.16 -8.03
CA ILE A 157 -3.86 15.17 -8.69
C ILE A 157 -3.98 16.44 -9.54
N ALA A 158 -4.01 16.25 -10.85
CA ALA A 158 -4.26 17.31 -11.82
C ALA A 158 -5.74 17.28 -12.26
N ILE A 159 -6.48 18.36 -11.98
CA ILE A 159 -7.88 18.52 -12.41
C ILE A 159 -7.94 19.66 -13.41
N THR A 160 -8.56 19.41 -14.56
CA THR A 160 -8.81 20.40 -15.62
C THR A 160 -10.31 20.65 -15.74
N GLU A 161 -10.74 21.92 -15.64
CA GLU A 161 -12.13 22.33 -15.93
C GLU A 161 -12.27 22.70 -17.41
N VAL A 162 -13.34 22.22 -18.06
CA VAL A 162 -13.68 22.46 -19.47
C VAL A 162 -15.12 22.92 -19.63
#